data_6671dc887b4b76d077c3344dfa03e73c
#
_entry.id   6671dc887b4b76d077c3344dfa03e73c
#
_cell.length_a   1.000
_cell.length_b   1.000
_cell.length_c   1.000
_cell.angle_alpha   90.00
_cell.angle_beta   90.00
_cell.angle_gamma   90.00
#
_symmetry.space_group_name_H-M   'P 1'
#
loop_
_entity.id
_entity.type
_entity.pdbx_description
1 polymer ?
#
loop_
_entity_poly.entity_id
_entity_poly.type
_entity_poly.pdbx_seq_one_letter_code
_entity_poly.pdbx_strand_id
1 'polypeptide(L)'
;MIHGKCSEQNIIQVKLLFTNLFGNTSKAKLNVCPASLILLGDHTHYNEGVLISVCIDKYWIFLMRRRRDSEINIASTNSDRLFKINLDKLDEHENSEYKLLRGLIRILKQDGILKNGFDCVVSSSIPECLGLGSLAAEQVGFLNAIKKTFSLNINNDELLGSVR
;
A
#
# COMPACT_ATOMS: atom_id res chain seq x y z
N MET A 1 21.69 -1.37 9.97
CA MET A 1 20.32 -0.93 9.58
C MET A 1 20.40 0.57 9.31
N ILE A 2 20.41 0.97 8.04
CA ILE A 2 20.34 2.38 7.65
C ILE A 2 18.86 2.74 7.72
N HIS A 3 18.43 3.39 8.81
CA HIS A 3 17.12 4.01 8.87
C HIS A 3 17.16 5.26 7.99
N GLY A 4 16.76 5.13 6.73
CA GLY A 4 16.38 6.28 5.93
C GLY A 4 15.26 7.01 6.67
N LYS A 5 15.44 8.28 6.97
CA LYS A 5 14.40 9.10 7.60
C LYS A 5 13.34 9.38 6.55
N CYS A 6 12.25 8.61 6.56
CA CYS A 6 11.02 9.05 5.91
C CYS A 6 10.76 10.49 6.36
N SER A 7 10.54 11.40 5.43
CA SER A 7 10.34 12.81 5.76
C SER A 7 9.19 12.93 6.76
N GLU A 8 9.46 13.46 7.95
CA GLU A 8 8.45 13.71 8.98
C GLU A 8 7.30 14.55 8.44
N GLN A 9 7.59 15.44 7.50
CA GLN A 9 6.59 16.26 6.81
C GLN A 9 5.55 15.41 6.06
N ASN A 10 5.98 14.36 5.33
CA ASN A 10 5.05 13.49 4.61
C ASN A 10 4.13 12.72 5.57
N ILE A 11 4.67 12.27 6.69
CA ILE A 11 3.87 11.60 7.73
C ILE A 11 2.85 12.56 8.35
N ILE A 12 3.25 13.81 8.60
CA ILE A 12 2.36 14.85 9.12
C ILE A 12 1.23 15.13 8.13
N GLN A 13 1.54 15.30 6.83
CA GLN A 13 0.54 15.52 5.78
C GLN A 13 -0.47 14.37 5.70
N VAL A 14 0.01 13.13 5.71
CA VAL A 14 -0.85 11.93 5.71
C VAL A 14 -1.79 11.91 6.92
N LYS A 15 -1.27 12.23 8.13
CA LYS A 15 -2.09 12.30 9.35
C LYS A 15 -3.11 13.43 9.31
N LEU A 16 -2.74 14.60 8.80
CA LEU A 16 -3.66 15.74 8.65
C LEU A 16 -4.78 15.42 7.68
N LEU A 17 -4.45 14.89 6.49
CA LEU A 17 -5.46 14.50 5.51
C LEU A 17 -6.37 13.40 6.06
N PHE A 18 -5.82 12.41 6.77
CA PHE A 18 -6.61 11.35 7.39
C PHE A 18 -7.59 11.93 8.43
N THR A 19 -7.11 12.84 9.27
CA THR A 19 -7.96 13.48 10.29
C THR A 19 -9.08 14.31 9.67
N ASN A 20 -8.78 15.04 8.60
CA ASN A 20 -9.76 15.84 7.88
C ASN A 20 -10.86 15.01 7.21
N LEU A 21 -10.51 13.87 6.61
CA LEU A 21 -11.45 13.03 5.88
C LEU A 21 -12.19 12.02 6.76
N PHE A 22 -11.50 11.44 7.73
CA PHE A 22 -11.97 10.25 8.47
C PHE A 22 -12.01 10.44 9.99
N GLY A 23 -11.69 11.64 10.49
CA GLY A 23 -11.61 11.92 11.93
C GLY A 23 -10.30 11.47 12.55
N ASN A 24 -10.28 11.21 13.86
CA ASN A 24 -9.05 10.96 14.59
C ASN A 24 -8.27 9.72 14.12
N THR A 25 -6.97 9.73 14.36
CA THR A 25 -6.04 8.67 13.97
C THR A 25 -5.80 7.59 15.04
N SER A 26 -6.55 7.61 16.16
CA SER A 26 -6.25 6.81 17.37
C SER A 26 -6.15 5.29 17.13
N LYS A 27 -6.87 4.77 16.14
CA LYS A 27 -6.84 3.34 15.75
C LYS A 27 -6.19 3.10 14.39
N ALA A 28 -5.66 4.15 13.76
CA ALA A 28 -4.98 4.02 12.49
C ALA A 28 -3.57 3.46 12.67
N LYS A 29 -3.14 2.62 11.75
CA LYS A 29 -1.81 2.02 11.71
C LYS A 29 -1.01 2.65 10.58
N LEU A 30 0.19 3.13 10.91
CA LEU A 30 1.13 3.65 9.93
C LEU A 30 2.00 2.51 9.39
N ASN A 31 2.13 2.45 8.08
CA ASN A 31 3.11 1.62 7.39
C ASN A 31 3.90 2.45 6.39
N VAL A 32 5.21 2.21 6.33
CA VAL A 32 6.13 2.88 5.41
C VAL A 32 6.91 1.80 4.67
N CYS A 33 6.93 1.88 3.35
CA CYS A 33 7.64 0.93 2.50
C CYS A 33 8.63 1.68 1.59
N PRO A 34 9.93 1.40 1.68
CA PRO A 34 10.92 2.04 0.86
C PRO A 34 10.85 1.55 -0.58
N ALA A 35 11.24 2.41 -1.52
CA ALA A 35 11.55 2.04 -2.88
C ALA A 35 12.87 1.26 -2.95
N SER A 36 13.09 0.57 -4.05
CA SER A 36 14.33 -0.16 -4.31
C SER A 36 14.91 0.19 -5.68
N LEU A 37 16.24 0.16 -5.74
CA LEU A 37 17.00 0.29 -6.97
C LEU A 37 17.75 -1.00 -7.21
N ILE A 38 17.59 -1.61 -8.37
CA ILE A 38 18.37 -2.77 -8.80
C ILE A 38 19.73 -2.25 -9.28
N LEU A 39 20.81 -2.71 -8.65
CA LEU A 39 22.19 -2.36 -9.01
C LEU A 39 22.75 -3.30 -10.07
N LEU A 40 22.45 -4.60 -9.97
CA LEU A 40 22.90 -5.65 -10.88
C LEU A 40 21.80 -6.71 -11.01
N GLY A 41 21.73 -7.34 -12.19
CA GLY A 41 20.82 -8.45 -12.44
C GLY A 41 19.41 -8.00 -12.80
N ASP A 42 19.23 -6.79 -13.33
CA ASP A 42 17.95 -6.39 -13.89
C ASP A 42 17.58 -7.34 -15.05
N HIS A 43 16.30 -7.72 -15.10
CA HIS A 43 15.79 -8.72 -16.05
C HIS A 43 16.34 -10.16 -15.92
N THR A 44 17.03 -10.52 -14.83
CA THR A 44 17.48 -11.90 -14.60
C THR A 44 16.58 -12.67 -13.63
N HIS A 45 15.80 -12.00 -12.80
CA HIS A 45 14.98 -12.62 -11.75
C HIS A 45 13.91 -13.59 -12.27
N TYR A 46 13.36 -13.37 -13.46
CA TYR A 46 12.41 -14.28 -14.10
C TYR A 46 13.08 -15.46 -14.83
N ASN A 47 14.43 -15.48 -14.89
CA ASN A 47 15.26 -16.57 -15.42
C ASN A 47 16.08 -17.24 -14.31
N GLU A 48 15.57 -17.23 -13.06
CA GLU A 48 16.26 -17.77 -11.87
C GLU A 48 17.64 -17.17 -11.62
N GLY A 49 17.90 -15.97 -12.18
CA GLY A 49 19.15 -15.25 -12.00
C GLY A 49 19.25 -14.54 -10.65
N VAL A 50 20.46 -14.19 -10.27
CA VAL A 50 20.76 -13.43 -9.05
C VAL A 50 20.67 -11.94 -9.34
N LEU A 51 20.03 -11.19 -8.43
CA LEU A 51 19.99 -9.74 -8.49
C LEU A 51 20.55 -9.13 -7.19
N ILE A 52 21.11 -7.92 -7.31
CA ILE A 52 21.53 -7.11 -6.16
C ILE A 52 20.70 -5.82 -6.20
N SER A 53 19.97 -5.56 -5.13
CA SER A 53 19.18 -4.34 -4.98
C SER A 53 19.44 -3.64 -3.65
N VAL A 54 19.20 -2.34 -3.59
CA VAL A 54 19.30 -1.52 -2.39
C VAL A 54 18.00 -0.75 -2.17
N CYS A 55 17.62 -0.58 -0.91
CA CYS A 55 16.56 0.35 -0.56
C CYS A 55 17.07 1.79 -0.67
N ILE A 56 16.23 2.68 -1.19
CA ILE A 56 16.55 4.11 -1.31
C ILE A 56 15.65 4.95 -0.40
N ASP A 57 16.04 6.20 -0.14
CA ASP A 57 15.32 7.16 0.70
C ASP A 57 14.13 7.78 -0.04
N LYS A 58 13.27 6.93 -0.57
CA LYS A 58 11.99 7.25 -1.18
C LYS A 58 10.97 6.20 -0.73
N TYR A 59 9.74 6.61 -0.45
CA TYR A 59 8.79 5.76 0.27
C TYR A 59 7.38 5.85 -0.29
N TRP A 60 6.64 4.74 -0.16
CA TRP A 60 5.21 4.72 -0.02
C TRP A 60 4.84 4.74 1.46
N ILE A 61 3.86 5.56 1.83
CA ILE A 61 3.32 5.72 3.17
C ILE A 61 1.85 5.37 3.14
N PHE A 62 1.40 4.52 4.05
CA PHE A 62 0.01 4.12 4.21
C PHE A 62 -0.40 4.39 5.66
N LEU A 63 -1.43 5.20 5.87
CA LEU A 63 -2.10 5.33 7.16
C LEU A 63 -3.48 4.73 7.02
N MET A 64 -3.73 3.61 7.69
CA MET A 64 -4.92 2.80 7.49
C MET A 64 -5.63 2.50 8.80
N ARG A 65 -6.97 2.54 8.78
CA ARG A 65 -7.84 2.18 9.90
C ARG A 65 -8.93 1.22 9.42
N ARG A 66 -9.08 0.10 10.14
CA ARG A 66 -10.16 -0.86 9.91
C ARG A 66 -11.53 -0.21 10.19
N ARG A 67 -12.50 -0.50 9.33
CA ARG A 67 -13.92 -0.20 9.51
C ARG A 67 -14.67 -1.44 10.00
N ARG A 68 -15.94 -1.25 10.38
CA ARG A 68 -16.83 -2.36 10.75
C ARG A 68 -17.77 -2.78 9.62
N ASP A 69 -17.90 -1.93 8.61
CA ASP A 69 -18.71 -2.14 7.40
C ASP A 69 -17.84 -2.64 6.23
N SER A 70 -18.44 -2.75 5.04
CA SER A 70 -17.76 -3.18 3.80
C SER A 70 -17.22 -2.01 2.96
N GLU A 71 -17.24 -0.78 3.49
CA GLU A 71 -16.79 0.39 2.76
C GLU A 71 -15.28 0.54 2.78
N ILE A 72 -14.67 0.79 1.63
CA ILE A 72 -13.24 1.09 1.47
C ILE A 72 -13.12 2.51 0.93
N ASN A 73 -12.39 3.34 1.66
CA ASN A 73 -12.09 4.71 1.29
C ASN A 73 -10.58 4.87 1.19
N ILE A 74 -10.09 5.31 0.02
CA ILE A 74 -8.67 5.57 -0.22
C ILE A 74 -8.53 7.00 -0.72
N ALA A 75 -7.69 7.79 -0.06
CA ALA A 75 -7.30 9.13 -0.47
C ALA A 75 -5.79 9.22 -0.61
N SER A 76 -5.30 10.10 -1.47
CA SER A 76 -3.88 10.35 -1.67
C SER A 76 -3.53 11.79 -1.31
N THR A 77 -2.34 12.01 -0.75
CA THR A 77 -1.81 13.37 -0.57
C THR A 77 -1.40 14.01 -1.90
N ASN A 78 -1.29 13.22 -2.96
CA ASN A 78 -0.87 13.64 -4.29
C ASN A 78 -2.06 13.90 -5.24
N SER A 79 -3.30 13.67 -4.77
CA SER A 79 -4.53 13.83 -5.56
C SER A 79 -5.67 14.29 -4.65
N ASP A 80 -6.51 15.19 -5.13
CA ASP A 80 -7.70 15.66 -4.39
C ASP A 80 -8.87 14.66 -4.44
N ARG A 81 -8.67 13.48 -5.00
CA ARG A 81 -9.72 12.48 -5.18
C ARG A 81 -9.82 11.53 -4.00
N LEU A 82 -11.04 11.32 -3.54
CA LEU A 82 -11.39 10.26 -2.62
C LEU A 82 -12.01 9.09 -3.40
N PHE A 83 -11.31 7.98 -3.39
CA PHE A 83 -11.77 6.74 -4.01
C PHE A 83 -12.59 5.94 -3.01
N LYS A 84 -13.82 5.60 -3.39
CA LYS A 84 -14.75 4.81 -2.58
C LYS A 84 -15.14 3.53 -3.29
N ILE A 85 -15.00 2.41 -2.62
CA ILE A 85 -15.43 1.10 -3.11
C ILE A 85 -16.22 0.41 -2.01
N ASN A 86 -17.26 -0.30 -2.39
CA ASN A 86 -17.87 -1.27 -1.51
C ASN A 86 -17.23 -2.64 -1.73
N LEU A 87 -16.72 -3.27 -0.67
CA LEU A 87 -16.08 -4.58 -0.72
C LEU A 87 -17.00 -5.65 -1.33
N ASP A 88 -18.31 -5.54 -1.10
CA ASP A 88 -19.28 -6.50 -1.61
C ASP A 88 -19.64 -6.27 -3.10
N LYS A 89 -19.25 -5.11 -3.67
CA LYS A 89 -19.54 -4.70 -5.04
C LYS A 89 -18.28 -4.36 -5.85
N LEU A 90 -17.20 -5.09 -5.65
CA LEU A 90 -15.90 -4.82 -6.27
C LEU A 90 -15.93 -4.83 -7.81
N ASP A 91 -16.86 -5.59 -8.41
CA ASP A 91 -16.92 -5.78 -9.86
C ASP A 91 -17.68 -4.68 -10.60
N GLU A 92 -18.46 -3.84 -9.88
CA GLU A 92 -19.32 -2.82 -10.48
C GLU A 92 -18.57 -1.53 -10.91
N HIS A 93 -17.29 -1.36 -10.56
CA HIS A 93 -16.56 -0.12 -10.83
C HIS A 93 -15.27 -0.34 -11.63
N GLU A 94 -15.26 0.12 -12.88
CA GLU A 94 -14.10 0.01 -13.80
C GLU A 94 -13.11 1.17 -13.74
N ASN A 95 -13.20 2.10 -12.80
CA ASN A 95 -12.37 3.30 -12.81
C ASN A 95 -10.91 3.06 -12.43
N SER A 96 -10.01 3.71 -13.17
CA SER A 96 -8.65 3.24 -13.47
C SER A 96 -7.53 3.70 -12.53
N GLU A 97 -7.77 4.62 -11.61
CA GLU A 97 -6.70 5.32 -10.88
C GLU A 97 -6.02 4.46 -9.81
N TYR A 98 -6.73 3.46 -9.24
CA TYR A 98 -6.20 2.53 -8.24
C TYR A 98 -6.34 1.07 -8.67
N LYS A 99 -6.12 0.79 -9.97
CA LYS A 99 -6.26 -0.57 -10.53
C LYS A 99 -5.47 -1.62 -9.76
N LEU A 100 -4.25 -1.27 -9.38
CA LEU A 100 -3.36 -2.17 -8.66
C LEU A 100 -3.92 -2.51 -7.27
N LEU A 101 -4.24 -1.49 -6.47
CA LEU A 101 -4.79 -1.69 -5.12
C LEU A 101 -6.13 -2.42 -5.17
N ARG A 102 -6.97 -2.13 -6.17
CA ARG A 102 -8.24 -2.82 -6.37
C ARG A 102 -8.03 -4.30 -6.70
N GLY A 103 -7.05 -4.62 -7.54
CA GLY A 103 -6.68 -6.01 -7.83
C GLY A 103 -6.27 -6.76 -6.57
N LEU A 104 -5.42 -6.15 -5.75
CA LEU A 104 -5.00 -6.70 -4.46
C LEU A 104 -6.18 -6.89 -3.50
N ILE A 105 -7.07 -5.90 -3.39
CA ILE A 105 -8.28 -5.98 -2.56
C ILE A 105 -9.17 -7.15 -3.00
N ARG A 106 -9.34 -7.35 -4.31
CA ARG A 106 -10.13 -8.47 -4.86
C ARG A 106 -9.54 -9.82 -4.46
N ILE A 107 -8.24 -10.01 -4.63
CA ILE A 107 -7.54 -11.24 -4.24
C ILE A 107 -7.69 -11.48 -2.74
N LEU A 108 -7.38 -10.49 -1.90
CA LEU A 108 -7.50 -10.61 -0.46
C LEU A 108 -8.93 -10.91 0.02
N LYS A 109 -9.94 -10.44 -0.71
CA LYS A 109 -11.35 -10.79 -0.44
C LYS A 109 -11.63 -12.24 -0.83
N GLN A 110 -11.21 -12.67 -2.03
CA GLN A 110 -11.41 -14.04 -2.52
C GLN A 110 -10.77 -15.07 -1.60
N ASP A 111 -9.58 -14.77 -1.08
CA ASP A 111 -8.87 -15.61 -0.11
C ASP A 111 -9.45 -15.55 1.31
N GLY A 112 -10.53 -14.77 1.52
CA GLY A 112 -11.18 -14.61 2.83
C GLY A 112 -10.35 -13.86 3.86
N ILE A 113 -9.25 -13.23 3.45
CA ILE A 113 -8.34 -12.46 4.31
C ILE A 113 -8.98 -11.13 4.69
N LEU A 114 -9.58 -10.43 3.72
CA LEU A 114 -10.22 -9.14 3.92
C LEU A 114 -11.74 -9.29 4.04
N LYS A 115 -12.25 -9.15 5.28
CA LYS A 115 -13.68 -9.31 5.60
C LYS A 115 -14.41 -8.01 5.88
N ASN A 116 -13.69 -6.93 6.12
CA ASN A 116 -14.24 -5.62 6.44
C ASN A 116 -13.53 -4.55 5.61
N GLY A 117 -14.20 -3.41 5.45
CA GLY A 117 -13.62 -2.25 4.82
C GLY A 117 -12.56 -1.52 5.67
N PHE A 118 -11.98 -0.50 5.11
CA PHE A 118 -10.99 0.34 5.77
C PHE A 118 -10.99 1.77 5.20
N ASP A 119 -10.52 2.71 6.02
CA ASP A 119 -10.13 4.06 5.58
C ASP A 119 -8.61 4.08 5.41
N CYS A 120 -8.12 4.63 4.31
CA CYS A 120 -6.69 4.70 4.02
C CYS A 120 -6.32 6.04 3.41
N VAL A 121 -5.23 6.63 3.89
CA VAL A 121 -4.54 7.71 3.20
C VAL A 121 -3.18 7.21 2.76
N VAL A 122 -2.86 7.44 1.49
CA VAL A 122 -1.58 7.07 0.88
C VAL A 122 -0.78 8.31 0.50
N SER A 123 0.52 8.17 0.52
CA SER A 123 1.46 9.19 0.01
C SER A 123 2.67 8.50 -0.60
N SER A 124 3.15 9.03 -1.73
CA SER A 124 4.39 8.55 -2.35
C SER A 124 5.37 9.70 -2.56
N SER A 125 6.62 9.47 -2.18
CA SER A 125 7.75 10.32 -2.55
C SER A 125 8.59 9.74 -3.68
N ILE A 126 8.17 8.61 -4.24
CA ILE A 126 8.87 7.90 -5.32
C ILE A 126 8.49 8.54 -6.64
N PRO A 127 9.45 9.06 -7.41
CA PRO A 127 9.17 9.58 -8.75
C PRO A 127 8.64 8.48 -9.67
N GLU A 128 7.65 8.81 -10.49
CA GLU A 128 7.06 7.88 -11.45
C GLU A 128 7.98 7.60 -12.62
N CYS A 129 7.84 6.42 -13.23
CA CYS A 129 8.50 6.03 -14.48
C CYS A 129 10.05 6.06 -14.48
N LEU A 130 10.70 5.97 -13.31
CA LEU A 130 12.15 5.96 -13.20
C LEU A 130 12.78 4.60 -12.86
N GLY A 131 12.02 3.51 -12.91
CA GLY A 131 12.55 2.17 -12.59
C GLY A 131 12.92 1.97 -11.10
N LEU A 132 12.39 2.79 -10.20
CA LEU A 132 12.71 2.76 -8.77
C LEU A 132 11.83 1.78 -7.96
N GLY A 133 11.28 0.76 -8.59
CA GLY A 133 10.46 -0.24 -7.91
C GLY A 133 9.20 0.31 -7.25
N SER A 134 8.62 1.41 -7.77
CA SER A 134 7.46 2.06 -7.18
C SER A 134 6.26 1.12 -7.04
N LEU A 135 5.96 0.33 -8.07
CA LEU A 135 4.85 -0.63 -8.05
C LEU A 135 5.06 -1.72 -7.00
N ALA A 136 6.27 -2.27 -6.91
CA ALA A 136 6.59 -3.28 -5.91
C ALA A 136 6.49 -2.72 -4.49
N ALA A 137 7.00 -1.50 -4.27
CA ALA A 137 6.90 -0.82 -2.98
C ALA A 137 5.45 -0.49 -2.60
N GLU A 138 4.61 -0.14 -3.57
CA GLU A 138 3.17 0.08 -3.38
C GLU A 138 2.48 -1.22 -2.95
N GLN A 139 2.67 -2.31 -3.69
CA GLN A 139 2.07 -3.62 -3.40
C GLN A 139 2.48 -4.14 -2.02
N VAL A 140 3.78 -4.24 -1.78
CA VAL A 140 4.32 -4.72 -0.50
C VAL A 140 3.91 -3.81 0.65
N GLY A 141 3.95 -2.50 0.45
CA GLY A 141 3.53 -1.51 1.44
C GLY A 141 2.07 -1.63 1.79
N PHE A 142 1.20 -1.77 0.81
CA PHE A 142 -0.24 -1.95 1.00
C PHE A 142 -0.56 -3.25 1.73
N LEU A 143 0.02 -4.38 1.31
CA LEU A 143 -0.19 -5.68 1.95
C LEU A 143 0.26 -5.67 3.42
N ASN A 144 1.40 -5.05 3.72
CA ASN A 144 1.86 -4.86 5.09
C ASN A 144 0.95 -3.93 5.90
N ALA A 145 0.37 -2.90 5.29
CA ALA A 145 -0.60 -2.03 5.95
C ALA A 145 -1.89 -2.80 6.31
N ILE A 146 -2.39 -3.66 5.41
CA ILE A 146 -3.51 -4.58 5.67
C ILE A 146 -3.16 -5.52 6.81
N LYS A 147 -2.01 -6.23 6.73
CA LYS A 147 -1.55 -7.15 7.77
C LYS A 147 -1.53 -6.51 9.16
N LYS A 148 -0.96 -5.31 9.28
CA LYS A 148 -0.92 -4.56 10.54
C LYS A 148 -2.30 -4.11 11.01
N THR A 149 -3.14 -3.59 10.10
CA THR A 149 -4.44 -3.00 10.42
C THR A 149 -5.44 -4.05 10.88
N PHE A 150 -5.41 -5.22 10.24
CA PHE A 150 -6.31 -6.33 10.55
C PHE A 150 -5.71 -7.34 11.55
N SER A 151 -4.47 -7.10 12.01
CA SER A 151 -3.73 -7.98 12.95
C SER A 151 -3.66 -9.42 12.43
N LEU A 152 -3.33 -9.58 11.14
CA LEU A 152 -3.29 -10.89 10.50
C LEU A 152 -2.02 -11.65 10.93
N ASN A 153 -2.20 -12.89 11.36
CA ASN A 153 -1.11 -13.79 11.69
C ASN A 153 -0.72 -14.63 10.45
N ILE A 154 -0.30 -13.96 9.41
CA ILE A 154 0.14 -14.56 8.13
C ILE A 154 1.60 -14.20 7.95
N ASN A 155 2.45 -15.13 7.48
CA ASN A 155 3.82 -14.79 7.15
C ASN A 155 3.88 -13.93 5.86
N ASN A 156 5.03 -13.31 5.59
CA ASN A 156 5.14 -12.41 4.44
C ASN A 156 5.14 -13.18 3.12
N ASP A 157 5.66 -14.41 3.10
CA ASP A 157 5.73 -15.23 1.89
C ASP A 157 4.35 -15.74 1.48
N GLU A 158 3.51 -16.11 2.45
CA GLU A 158 2.09 -16.45 2.21
C GLU A 158 1.32 -15.24 1.69
N LEU A 159 1.50 -14.06 2.32
CA LEU A 159 0.82 -12.84 1.91
C LEU A 159 1.23 -12.39 0.49
N LEU A 160 2.50 -12.55 0.12
CA LEU A 160 3.01 -12.23 -1.21
C LEU A 160 2.66 -13.34 -2.22
N GLY A 161 2.57 -14.59 -1.77
CA GLY A 161 2.19 -15.75 -2.59
C GLY A 161 0.76 -15.68 -3.10
N SER A 162 -0.17 -15.11 -2.32
CA SER A 162 -1.57 -14.91 -2.75
C SER A 162 -1.72 -13.86 -3.87
N VAL A 163 -0.67 -13.14 -4.22
CA VAL A 163 -0.70 -12.02 -5.19
C VAL A 163 0.10 -12.31 -6.47
N ARG A 164 0.64 -13.51 -6.60
CA ARG A 164 1.40 -13.95 -7.79
C ARG A 164 0.52 -14.49 -8.89
#